data_e15340af79f11ec3876a7e2c10e288f8
#
_entry.id   e15340af79f11ec3876a7e2c10e288f8
#
_cell.length_a   1.000
_cell.length_b   1.000
_cell.length_c   1.000
_cell.angle_alpha   90.00
_cell.angle_beta   90.00
_cell.angle_gamma   90.00
#
_symmetry.space_group_name_H-M   'P 1'
#
loop_
_entity.id
_entity.type
_entity.pdbx_description
1 polymer ?
#
loop_
_entity_poly.entity_id
_entity_poly.type
_entity_poly.pdbx_seq_one_letter_code
_entity_poly.pdbx_strand_id
1 'polypeptide(L)'
;ERFLDRHFDVINLSKIPTRPTPKIKDAPLIWRYFVQPLPHKLADSHLDEKEYVARCVIRINDQLKGSYVFSCGKNMGVFKAVGYPEDVADFYRLEEYEGYSWTAHGRYPTNTPGWWGGAHPFALLDLSVVHNGEISSYDANRRAVEMYGYRCNLLTDTEVITYTLDYLLRHQGLTLEEAAQVVAAPFWSELAAMPQPEQKQRRFLRQMYSDLLITGPFSILVGFEGGMMALNDRLKLRSLVVAERGDRVYF
;
A
#
# COMPACT_ATOMS: atom_id res chain seq x y z
N GLU A 1 7.52 -20.53 8.54
CA GLU A 1 6.63 -21.38 9.36
C GLU A 1 6.84 -21.16 10.86
N ARG A 2 8.00 -21.46 11.47
CA ARG A 2 8.21 -21.33 12.92
C ARG A 2 7.83 -19.98 13.54
N PHE A 3 7.87 -18.88 12.78
CA PHE A 3 7.40 -17.58 13.26
C PHE A 3 5.86 -17.55 13.30
N LEU A 4 5.22 -18.02 12.23
CA LEU A 4 3.76 -18.07 12.16
C LEU A 4 3.19 -18.95 13.29
N ASP A 5 3.73 -20.14 13.51
CA ASP A 5 3.29 -21.08 14.55
C ASP A 5 3.36 -20.50 15.98
N ARG A 6 4.24 -19.50 16.20
CA ARG A 6 4.37 -18.82 17.50
C ARG A 6 3.37 -17.69 17.72
N HIS A 7 2.78 -17.17 16.65
CA HIS A 7 1.95 -15.98 16.69
C HIS A 7 0.53 -16.23 16.21
N PHE A 8 0.33 -17.25 15.38
CA PHE A 8 -0.91 -17.52 14.70
C PHE A 8 -1.27 -19.00 14.72
N ASP A 9 -2.57 -19.29 14.71
CA ASP A 9 -3.11 -20.56 14.29
C ASP A 9 -3.22 -20.57 12.76
N VAL A 10 -2.59 -21.53 12.08
CA VAL A 10 -2.59 -21.66 10.62
C VAL A 10 -3.76 -22.54 10.20
N ILE A 11 -4.84 -21.91 9.76
CA ILE A 11 -6.08 -22.58 9.36
C ILE A 11 -5.92 -23.31 8.02
N ASN A 12 -5.24 -22.67 7.07
CA ASN A 12 -4.99 -23.25 5.75
C ASN A 12 -3.69 -22.70 5.16
N LEU A 13 -3.05 -23.52 4.34
CA LEU A 13 -1.80 -23.22 3.64
C LEU A 13 -1.88 -23.76 2.22
N SER A 14 -1.64 -22.94 1.24
CA SER A 14 -1.59 -23.33 -0.16
C SER A 14 -0.58 -22.55 -0.96
N LYS A 15 0.08 -23.22 -1.92
CA LYS A 15 0.87 -22.53 -2.93
C LYS A 15 -0.07 -21.85 -3.93
N ILE A 16 0.22 -20.62 -4.31
CA ILE A 16 -0.54 -19.94 -5.37
C ILE A 16 -0.29 -20.66 -6.70
N PRO A 17 -1.34 -21.10 -7.42
CA PRO A 17 -1.19 -21.75 -8.72
C PRO A 17 -0.58 -20.78 -9.74
N THR A 18 0.32 -21.31 -10.56
CA THR A 18 0.96 -20.53 -11.62
C THR A 18 1.06 -21.35 -12.92
N ARG A 19 1.11 -20.68 -14.07
CA ARG A 19 1.48 -21.24 -15.37
C ARG A 19 2.93 -20.89 -15.68
N PRO A 20 3.89 -21.80 -15.56
CA PRO A 20 5.29 -21.50 -15.86
C PRO A 20 5.47 -21.02 -17.29
N THR A 21 6.18 -19.91 -17.45
CA THR A 21 6.48 -19.30 -18.75
C THR A 21 7.87 -18.65 -18.71
N PRO A 22 8.66 -18.72 -19.80
CA PRO A 22 9.95 -18.03 -19.85
C PRO A 22 9.84 -16.50 -19.92
N LYS A 23 8.64 -15.97 -20.10
CA LYS A 23 8.38 -14.52 -20.17
C LYS A 23 8.41 -13.86 -18.78
N ILE A 24 8.12 -14.62 -17.73
CA ILE A 24 8.19 -14.14 -16.35
C ILE A 24 9.51 -14.59 -15.75
N LYS A 25 10.35 -13.61 -15.39
CA LYS A 25 11.66 -13.86 -14.79
C LYS A 25 11.61 -13.62 -13.28
N ASP A 26 12.36 -14.42 -12.55
CA ASP A 26 12.57 -14.27 -11.10
C ASP A 26 11.26 -14.08 -10.30
N ALA A 27 10.19 -14.78 -10.73
CA ALA A 27 8.93 -14.74 -10.03
C ALA A 27 9.08 -15.25 -8.59
N PRO A 28 8.52 -14.55 -7.59
CA PRO A 28 8.56 -15.04 -6.22
C PRO A 28 7.75 -16.33 -6.09
N LEU A 29 8.20 -17.23 -5.23
CA LEU A 29 7.43 -18.40 -4.85
C LEU A 29 6.36 -17.95 -3.84
N ILE A 30 5.11 -17.86 -4.28
CA ILE A 30 4.02 -17.33 -3.46
C ILE A 30 3.29 -18.44 -2.74
N TRP A 31 3.20 -18.29 -1.42
CA TRP A 31 2.39 -19.10 -0.53
C TRP A 31 1.28 -18.26 0.10
N ARG A 32 0.10 -18.80 0.18
CA ARG A 32 -1.05 -18.19 0.86
C ARG A 32 -1.30 -18.94 2.17
N TYR A 33 -1.31 -18.18 3.25
CA TYR A 33 -1.64 -18.65 4.60
C TYR A 33 -2.94 -17.99 5.05
N PHE A 34 -3.93 -18.78 5.45
CA PHE A 34 -5.06 -18.30 6.22
C PHE A 34 -4.72 -18.51 7.68
N VAL A 35 -4.64 -17.42 8.43
CA VAL A 35 -4.15 -17.44 9.81
C VAL A 35 -5.09 -16.66 10.72
N GLN A 36 -5.11 -17.05 11.99
CA GLN A 36 -5.78 -16.32 13.06
C GLN A 36 -4.77 -16.05 14.18
N PRO A 37 -4.68 -14.84 14.74
CA PRO A 37 -3.81 -14.59 15.89
C PRO A 37 -4.14 -15.55 17.05
N LEU A 38 -3.10 -16.11 17.69
CA LEU A 38 -3.28 -16.91 18.89
C LEU A 38 -3.90 -16.04 20.00
N PRO A 39 -5.05 -16.44 20.62
CA PRO A 39 -5.77 -15.57 21.55
C PRO A 39 -4.91 -15.06 22.72
N HIS A 40 -4.07 -15.93 23.31
CA HIS A 40 -3.17 -15.53 24.37
C HIS A 40 -2.10 -14.53 23.91
N LYS A 41 -1.55 -14.69 22.69
CA LYS A 41 -0.56 -13.76 22.13
C LYS A 41 -1.16 -12.40 21.82
N LEU A 42 -2.39 -12.37 21.31
CA LEU A 42 -3.12 -11.13 21.06
C LEU A 42 -3.43 -10.43 22.40
N ALA A 43 -3.93 -11.16 23.40
CA ALA A 43 -4.21 -10.61 24.72
C ALA A 43 -2.96 -10.06 25.42
N ASP A 44 -1.86 -10.82 25.44
CA ASP A 44 -0.59 -10.42 26.04
C ASP A 44 0.00 -9.17 25.37
N SER A 45 -0.30 -8.94 24.10
CA SER A 45 0.20 -7.77 23.35
C SER A 45 -0.49 -6.46 23.71
N HIS A 46 -1.69 -6.50 24.27
CA HIS A 46 -2.57 -5.35 24.51
C HIS A 46 -2.90 -4.54 23.23
N LEU A 47 -2.82 -5.16 22.06
CA LEU A 47 -3.09 -4.57 20.75
C LEU A 47 -4.44 -5.06 20.21
N ASP A 48 -5.04 -4.30 19.32
CA ASP A 48 -6.10 -4.83 18.47
C ASP A 48 -5.53 -5.80 17.41
N GLU A 49 -6.40 -6.57 16.78
CA GLU A 49 -6.01 -7.60 15.81
C GLU A 49 -5.25 -6.99 14.61
N LYS A 50 -5.71 -5.84 14.07
CA LYS A 50 -5.09 -5.21 12.89
C LYS A 50 -3.67 -4.75 13.21
N GLU A 51 -3.47 -4.09 14.35
CA GLU A 51 -2.16 -3.65 14.79
C GLU A 51 -1.22 -4.83 15.08
N TYR A 52 -1.74 -5.88 15.73
CA TYR A 52 -0.96 -7.09 16.00
C TYR A 52 -0.47 -7.75 14.71
N VAL A 53 -1.35 -7.91 13.71
CA VAL A 53 -1.02 -8.48 12.41
C VAL A 53 -0.01 -7.58 11.68
N ALA A 54 -0.24 -6.27 11.63
CA ALA A 54 0.67 -5.34 10.98
C ALA A 54 2.09 -5.39 11.57
N ARG A 55 2.22 -5.42 12.91
CA ARG A 55 3.53 -5.58 13.57
C ARG A 55 4.19 -6.91 13.28
N CYS A 56 3.43 -8.00 13.22
CA CYS A 56 3.96 -9.30 12.82
C CYS A 56 4.47 -9.28 11.37
N VAL A 57 3.74 -8.67 10.45
CA VAL A 57 4.15 -8.50 9.04
C VAL A 57 5.44 -7.69 8.95
N ILE A 58 5.52 -6.54 9.60
CA ILE A 58 6.72 -5.70 9.63
C ILE A 58 7.91 -6.48 10.17
N ARG A 59 7.74 -7.25 11.25
CA ARG A 59 8.81 -8.10 11.81
C ARG A 59 9.25 -9.21 10.86
N ILE A 60 8.32 -9.86 10.17
CA ILE A 60 8.66 -10.88 9.16
C ILE A 60 9.51 -10.24 8.07
N ASN A 61 9.06 -9.11 7.53
CA ASN A 61 9.71 -8.42 6.42
C ASN A 61 11.09 -7.84 6.78
N ASP A 62 11.29 -7.43 8.05
CA ASP A 62 12.54 -6.88 8.54
C ASP A 62 13.56 -7.96 8.97
N GLN A 63 13.10 -9.03 9.62
CA GLN A 63 13.98 -9.95 10.34
C GLN A 63 14.14 -11.33 9.70
N LEU A 64 13.19 -11.77 8.86
CA LEU A 64 13.22 -13.11 8.30
C LEU A 64 13.78 -13.11 6.87
N LYS A 65 15.06 -13.44 6.73
CA LYS A 65 15.71 -13.57 5.42
C LYS A 65 15.05 -14.65 4.57
N GLY A 66 14.82 -14.33 3.29
CA GLY A 66 14.25 -15.25 2.31
C GLY A 66 12.73 -15.40 2.36
N SER A 67 12.04 -14.61 3.18
CA SER A 67 10.57 -14.52 3.19
C SER A 67 10.12 -13.07 3.28
N TYR A 68 9.00 -12.77 2.61
CA TYR A 68 8.42 -11.44 2.60
C TYR A 68 6.90 -11.52 2.48
N VAL A 69 6.18 -10.84 3.35
CA VAL A 69 4.73 -10.72 3.29
C VAL A 69 4.38 -9.42 2.55
N PHE A 70 3.79 -9.53 1.37
CA PHE A 70 3.40 -8.37 0.57
C PHE A 70 1.88 -8.28 0.35
N SER A 71 1.11 -9.16 0.99
CA SER A 71 -0.34 -9.14 1.03
C SER A 71 -0.79 -9.77 2.35
N CYS A 72 -1.59 -9.07 3.14
CA CYS A 72 -2.02 -9.54 4.47
C CYS A 72 -3.45 -9.09 4.84
N GLY A 73 -4.24 -8.65 3.87
CA GLY A 73 -5.65 -8.29 4.09
C GLY A 73 -6.58 -9.50 4.17
N LYS A 74 -7.77 -9.31 4.74
CA LYS A 74 -8.77 -10.39 4.89
C LYS A 74 -9.42 -10.76 3.57
N ASN A 75 -9.74 -9.77 2.72
CA ASN A 75 -10.48 -9.92 1.48
C ASN A 75 -9.72 -9.36 0.27
N MET A 76 -8.41 -9.43 0.28
CA MET A 76 -7.57 -8.95 -0.81
C MET A 76 -6.40 -9.88 -1.09
N GLY A 77 -5.88 -9.81 -2.30
CA GLY A 77 -4.65 -10.48 -2.71
C GLY A 77 -3.79 -9.57 -3.59
N VAL A 78 -2.49 -9.74 -3.52
CA VAL A 78 -1.52 -9.03 -4.35
C VAL A 78 -0.73 -10.02 -5.17
N PHE A 79 -0.56 -9.74 -6.46
CA PHE A 79 0.26 -10.52 -7.38
C PHE A 79 1.35 -9.62 -7.96
N LYS A 80 2.59 -10.07 -7.88
CA LYS A 80 3.76 -9.32 -8.33
C LYS A 80 4.68 -10.19 -9.15
N ALA A 81 5.14 -9.68 -10.27
CA ALA A 81 6.20 -10.31 -11.08
C ALA A 81 6.89 -9.27 -11.97
N VAL A 82 7.96 -9.69 -12.64
CA VAL A 82 8.63 -8.93 -13.68
C VAL A 82 8.27 -9.54 -15.04
N GLY A 83 7.54 -8.76 -15.85
CA GLY A 83 7.05 -9.14 -17.17
C GLY A 83 6.05 -8.12 -17.69
N TYR A 84 5.51 -8.35 -18.87
CA TYR A 84 4.38 -7.54 -19.36
C TYR A 84 3.12 -7.85 -18.54
N PRO A 85 2.23 -6.87 -18.35
CA PRO A 85 1.01 -7.06 -17.53
C PRO A 85 0.18 -8.28 -17.92
N GLU A 86 -0.01 -8.52 -19.22
CA GLU A 86 -0.73 -9.67 -19.75
C GLU A 86 -0.04 -11.00 -19.42
N ASP A 87 1.28 -11.06 -19.48
CA ASP A 87 2.04 -12.26 -19.14
C ASP A 87 2.00 -12.54 -17.63
N VAL A 88 1.97 -11.50 -16.81
CA VAL A 88 1.80 -11.62 -15.34
C VAL A 88 0.40 -12.13 -15.01
N ALA A 89 -0.62 -11.61 -15.69
CA ALA A 89 -1.99 -12.05 -15.52
C ALA A 89 -2.17 -13.54 -15.86
N ASP A 90 -1.63 -13.98 -17.00
CA ASP A 90 -1.66 -15.38 -17.42
C ASP A 90 -0.85 -16.28 -16.47
N PHE A 91 0.35 -15.83 -16.06
CA PHE A 91 1.19 -16.56 -15.12
C PHE A 91 0.49 -16.90 -13.80
N TYR A 92 -0.22 -15.93 -13.21
CA TYR A 92 -0.97 -16.11 -11.97
C TYR A 92 -2.41 -16.57 -12.15
N ARG A 93 -2.83 -16.89 -13.38
CA ARG A 93 -4.19 -17.36 -13.71
C ARG A 93 -5.25 -16.38 -13.18
N LEU A 94 -5.05 -15.07 -13.40
CA LEU A 94 -5.92 -14.03 -12.81
C LEU A 94 -7.36 -14.13 -13.32
N GLU A 95 -7.61 -14.77 -14.46
CA GLU A 95 -8.96 -15.07 -14.96
C GLU A 95 -9.79 -15.99 -14.04
N GLU A 96 -9.16 -16.68 -13.09
CA GLU A 96 -9.83 -17.54 -12.11
C GLU A 96 -10.19 -16.80 -10.81
N TYR A 97 -9.79 -15.54 -10.69
CA TYR A 97 -10.07 -14.71 -9.52
C TYR A 97 -11.21 -13.74 -9.79
N GLU A 98 -12.11 -13.61 -8.84
CA GLU A 98 -13.18 -12.63 -8.86
C GLU A 98 -12.90 -11.53 -7.84
N GLY A 99 -13.18 -10.28 -8.20
CA GLY A 99 -13.02 -9.13 -7.34
C GLY A 99 -13.91 -7.98 -7.79
N TYR A 100 -14.46 -7.26 -6.84
CA TYR A 100 -15.27 -6.06 -7.11
C TYR A 100 -14.40 -4.81 -7.34
N SER A 101 -13.14 -4.84 -6.91
CA SER A 101 -12.17 -3.75 -7.09
C SER A 101 -10.81 -4.31 -7.50
N TRP A 102 -10.18 -3.68 -8.48
CA TRP A 102 -8.88 -4.09 -9.01
C TRP A 102 -7.97 -2.87 -9.12
N THR A 103 -6.79 -2.94 -8.54
CA THR A 103 -5.70 -1.99 -8.78
C THR A 103 -4.58 -2.68 -9.54
N ALA A 104 -4.10 -2.07 -10.61
CA ALA A 104 -3.03 -2.62 -11.43
C ALA A 104 -2.05 -1.53 -11.87
N HIS A 105 -0.79 -1.90 -12.06
CA HIS A 105 0.22 -0.98 -12.55
C HIS A 105 1.33 -1.72 -13.32
N GLY A 106 1.54 -1.32 -14.57
CA GLY A 106 2.70 -1.72 -15.37
C GLY A 106 3.86 -0.76 -15.12
N ARG A 107 4.73 -1.08 -14.18
CA ARG A 107 5.87 -0.24 -13.82
C ARG A 107 7.02 -0.40 -14.79
N TYR A 108 7.51 0.71 -15.35
CA TYR A 108 8.81 0.76 -16.00
C TYR A 108 9.83 1.38 -15.01
N PRO A 109 10.80 0.60 -14.49
CA PRO A 109 11.75 1.13 -13.51
C PRO A 109 12.71 2.14 -14.17
N THR A 110 12.85 3.32 -13.56
CA THR A 110 13.76 4.39 -14.01
C THR A 110 15.03 4.47 -13.15
N ASN A 111 14.85 4.57 -11.83
CA ASN A 111 15.94 4.80 -10.87
C ASN A 111 16.22 3.61 -9.94
N THR A 112 15.48 2.51 -10.06
CA THR A 112 15.62 1.33 -9.22
C THR A 112 15.66 0.07 -10.07
N PRO A 113 16.30 -1.03 -9.60
CA PRO A 113 16.31 -2.28 -10.32
C PRO A 113 14.90 -2.80 -10.62
N GLY A 114 14.71 -3.38 -11.81
CA GLY A 114 13.49 -4.10 -12.15
C GLY A 114 13.47 -5.47 -11.47
N TRP A 115 12.76 -5.60 -10.36
CA TRP A 115 12.58 -6.85 -9.62
C TRP A 115 11.16 -6.92 -9.04
N TRP A 116 10.70 -8.13 -8.67
CA TRP A 116 9.33 -8.33 -8.22
C TRP A 116 8.96 -7.48 -6.99
N GLY A 117 9.88 -7.26 -6.06
CA GLY A 117 9.63 -6.46 -4.85
C GLY A 117 9.31 -4.99 -5.16
N GLY A 118 9.90 -4.43 -6.20
CA GLY A 118 9.60 -3.08 -6.69
C GLY A 118 8.33 -2.99 -7.56
N ALA A 119 7.73 -4.11 -7.94
CA ALA A 119 6.48 -4.11 -8.69
C ALA A 119 5.29 -3.69 -7.82
N HIS A 120 4.29 -3.05 -8.44
CA HIS A 120 3.05 -2.67 -7.77
C HIS A 120 2.02 -3.82 -7.79
N PRO A 121 0.97 -3.75 -6.95
CA PRO A 121 0.73 -2.77 -5.89
C PRO A 121 1.57 -3.00 -4.64
N PHE A 122 1.63 -2.01 -3.76
CA PHE A 122 2.10 -2.15 -2.38
C PHE A 122 0.91 -2.22 -1.44
N ALA A 123 0.98 -3.05 -0.42
CA ALA A 123 -0.16 -3.29 0.45
C ALA A 123 0.25 -3.51 1.90
N LEU A 124 -0.62 -3.07 2.81
CA LEU A 124 -0.59 -3.44 4.21
C LEU A 124 -2.03 -3.57 4.71
N LEU A 125 -2.36 -4.69 5.35
CA LEU A 125 -3.73 -5.05 5.71
C LEU A 125 -4.66 -4.94 4.50
N ASP A 126 -5.78 -4.24 4.62
CA ASP A 126 -6.79 -4.08 3.57
C ASP A 126 -6.51 -2.87 2.64
N LEU A 127 -5.31 -2.29 2.71
CA LEU A 127 -4.91 -1.15 1.89
C LEU A 127 -4.02 -1.60 0.73
N SER A 128 -4.35 -1.20 -0.49
CA SER A 128 -3.58 -1.47 -1.72
C SER A 128 -3.28 -0.17 -2.45
N VAL A 129 -2.01 0.10 -2.74
CA VAL A 129 -1.57 1.36 -3.35
C VAL A 129 -0.81 1.11 -4.64
N VAL A 130 -1.23 1.80 -5.71
CA VAL A 130 -0.45 1.95 -6.93
C VAL A 130 -0.14 3.42 -7.15
N HIS A 131 1.03 3.71 -7.70
CA HIS A 131 1.54 5.06 -7.85
C HIS A 131 2.23 5.21 -9.20
N ASN A 132 1.89 6.28 -9.91
CA ASN A 132 2.61 6.74 -11.08
C ASN A 132 3.17 8.13 -10.82
N GLY A 133 4.48 8.25 -10.74
CA GLY A 133 5.15 9.52 -10.45
C GLY A 133 6.55 9.34 -9.91
N GLU A 134 7.06 10.42 -9.35
CA GLU A 134 8.37 10.50 -8.71
C GLU A 134 8.26 11.39 -7.48
N ILE A 135 8.55 10.86 -6.30
CA ILE A 135 8.45 11.63 -5.05
C ILE A 135 9.80 12.23 -4.70
N SER A 136 9.91 13.55 -4.81
CA SER A 136 11.12 14.28 -4.44
C SER A 136 11.39 14.33 -2.93
N SER A 137 10.37 14.12 -2.10
CA SER A 137 10.48 14.05 -0.63
C SER A 137 10.71 12.63 -0.09
N TYR A 138 11.06 11.66 -0.93
CA TYR A 138 11.19 10.24 -0.58
C TYR A 138 11.98 10.00 0.71
N ASP A 139 13.20 10.50 0.80
CA ASP A 139 14.06 10.24 1.97
C ASP A 139 13.50 10.85 3.27
N ALA A 140 12.87 12.03 3.18
CA ALA A 140 12.25 12.67 4.33
C ALA A 140 11.03 11.88 4.81
N ASN A 141 10.13 11.52 3.89
CA ASN A 141 8.94 10.74 4.22
C ASN A 141 9.29 9.32 4.70
N ARG A 142 10.30 8.68 4.09
CA ARG A 142 10.81 7.39 4.56
C ARG A 142 11.26 7.45 6.01
N ARG A 143 12.10 8.43 6.36
CA ARG A 143 12.57 8.61 7.75
C ARG A 143 11.42 8.86 8.71
N ALA A 144 10.42 9.65 8.29
CA ALA A 144 9.23 9.91 9.11
C ALA A 144 8.47 8.61 9.41
N VAL A 145 8.11 7.81 8.41
CA VAL A 145 7.39 6.56 8.64
C VAL A 145 8.24 5.54 9.42
N GLU A 146 9.55 5.51 9.22
CA GLU A 146 10.46 4.65 10.00
C GLU A 146 10.51 5.07 11.48
N MET A 147 10.39 6.36 11.81
CA MET A 147 10.24 6.84 13.18
C MET A 147 8.92 6.39 13.83
N TYR A 148 7.87 6.22 13.03
CA TYR A 148 6.58 5.68 13.47
C TYR A 148 6.54 4.13 13.55
N GLY A 149 7.67 3.46 13.33
CA GLY A 149 7.82 2.02 13.55
C GLY A 149 7.73 1.16 12.29
N TYR A 150 7.51 1.74 11.12
CA TYR A 150 7.57 1.01 9.85
C TYR A 150 9.02 0.69 9.43
N ARG A 151 9.16 -0.20 8.44
CA ARG A 151 10.46 -0.55 7.83
C ARG A 151 10.31 -0.60 6.32
N CYS A 152 11.02 0.29 5.62
CA CYS A 152 10.98 0.40 4.17
C CYS A 152 12.10 -0.43 3.56
N ASN A 153 11.79 -1.66 3.15
CA ASN A 153 12.75 -2.66 2.70
C ASN A 153 12.79 -2.81 1.17
N LEU A 154 11.79 -2.30 0.46
CA LEU A 154 11.66 -2.47 -0.99
C LEU A 154 12.26 -1.28 -1.78
N LEU A 155 12.73 -0.25 -1.07
CA LEU A 155 13.41 0.93 -1.62
C LEU A 155 12.60 1.64 -2.71
N THR A 156 11.30 1.74 -2.52
CA THR A 156 10.40 2.45 -3.43
C THR A 156 9.58 3.50 -2.69
N ASP A 157 9.28 4.57 -3.39
CA ASP A 157 8.43 5.65 -2.90
C ASP A 157 6.99 5.17 -2.62
N THR A 158 6.48 4.21 -3.39
CA THR A 158 5.13 3.66 -3.20
C THR A 158 5.01 2.87 -1.90
N GLU A 159 6.06 2.18 -1.45
CA GLU A 159 6.10 1.55 -0.13
C GLU A 159 5.92 2.61 0.97
N VAL A 160 6.64 3.72 0.86
CA VAL A 160 6.55 4.85 1.80
C VAL A 160 5.15 5.46 1.80
N ILE A 161 4.54 5.66 0.62
CA ILE A 161 3.16 6.15 0.51
C ILE A 161 2.19 5.20 1.23
N THR A 162 2.33 3.90 1.03
CA THR A 162 1.47 2.89 1.64
C THR A 162 1.52 2.97 3.16
N TYR A 163 2.72 3.06 3.73
CA TYR A 163 2.91 3.18 5.18
C TYR A 163 2.47 4.55 5.71
N THR A 164 2.64 5.63 4.95
CA THR A 164 2.11 6.95 5.29
C THR A 164 0.58 6.90 5.41
N LEU A 165 -0.10 6.32 4.43
CA LEU A 165 -1.56 6.19 4.45
C LEU A 165 -2.05 5.28 5.59
N ASP A 166 -1.40 4.14 5.80
CA ASP A 166 -1.74 3.26 6.93
C ASP A 166 -1.58 3.99 8.28
N TYR A 167 -0.50 4.74 8.47
CA TYR A 167 -0.29 5.54 9.66
C TYR A 167 -1.39 6.57 9.89
N LEU A 168 -1.71 7.35 8.85
CA LEU A 168 -2.74 8.40 8.96
C LEU A 168 -4.13 7.82 9.23
N LEU A 169 -4.50 6.76 8.53
CA LEU A 169 -5.82 6.16 8.63
C LEU A 169 -5.98 5.32 9.90
N ARG A 170 -5.05 4.40 10.16
CA ARG A 170 -5.18 3.41 11.22
C ARG A 170 -4.67 3.90 12.58
N HIS A 171 -3.51 4.58 12.63
CA HIS A 171 -2.96 5.06 13.91
C HIS A 171 -3.51 6.42 14.31
N GLN A 172 -3.70 7.33 13.35
CA GLN A 172 -4.20 8.68 13.65
C GLN A 172 -5.71 8.78 13.54
N GLY A 173 -6.39 7.77 12.98
CA GLY A 173 -7.84 7.74 12.84
C GLY A 173 -8.40 8.80 11.89
N LEU A 174 -7.57 9.32 10.97
CA LEU A 174 -8.02 10.29 9.98
C LEU A 174 -8.92 9.64 8.95
N THR A 175 -9.86 10.40 8.42
CA THR A 175 -10.64 9.99 7.24
C THR A 175 -9.74 9.95 6.00
N LEU A 176 -10.19 9.27 4.94
CA LEU A 176 -9.49 9.25 3.65
C LEU A 176 -9.29 10.67 3.09
N GLU A 177 -10.30 11.53 3.25
CA GLU A 177 -10.22 12.92 2.81
C GLU A 177 -9.16 13.71 3.60
N GLU A 178 -9.11 13.56 4.92
CA GLU A 178 -8.11 14.19 5.76
C GLU A 178 -6.71 13.68 5.45
N ALA A 179 -6.54 12.36 5.25
CA ALA A 179 -5.28 11.77 4.83
C ALA A 179 -4.81 12.30 3.46
N ALA A 180 -5.73 12.46 2.50
CA ALA A 180 -5.42 13.08 1.21
C ALA A 180 -4.97 14.55 1.38
N GLN A 181 -5.60 15.29 2.29
CA GLN A 181 -5.22 16.67 2.62
C GLN A 181 -3.85 16.79 3.33
N VAL A 182 -3.40 15.74 4.02
CA VAL A 182 -2.03 15.66 4.56
C VAL A 182 -1.04 15.39 3.44
N VAL A 183 -1.28 14.33 2.69
CA VAL A 183 -0.37 13.83 1.63
C VAL A 183 -0.20 14.85 0.51
N ALA A 184 -1.28 15.49 0.07
CA ALA A 184 -1.32 16.51 -0.98
C ALA A 184 -1.78 17.88 -0.42
N ALA A 185 -1.21 18.31 0.69
CA ALA A 185 -1.65 19.53 1.37
C ALA A 185 -1.63 20.75 0.45
N PRO A 186 -2.69 21.58 0.46
CA PRO A 186 -2.79 22.78 -0.37
C PRO A 186 -1.69 23.79 -0.03
N PHE A 187 -1.38 24.69 -0.95
CA PHE A 187 -0.40 25.75 -0.71
C PHE A 187 -0.88 26.74 0.37
N TRP A 188 0.04 27.41 1.02
CA TRP A 188 -0.29 28.41 2.04
C TRP A 188 -1.16 29.55 1.53
N SER A 189 -0.96 29.96 0.27
CA SER A 189 -1.80 30.97 -0.41
C SER A 189 -3.25 30.48 -0.60
N GLU A 190 -3.42 29.20 -0.97
CA GLU A 190 -4.74 28.58 -1.12
C GLU A 190 -5.43 28.49 0.25
N LEU A 191 -4.71 28.05 1.28
CA LEU A 191 -5.21 28.00 2.64
C LEU A 191 -5.67 29.39 3.14
N ALA A 192 -4.91 30.45 2.80
CA ALA A 192 -5.26 31.81 3.23
C ALA A 192 -6.56 32.32 2.59
N ALA A 193 -6.94 31.80 1.43
CA ALA A 193 -8.15 32.17 0.70
C ALA A 193 -9.40 31.35 1.12
N MET A 194 -9.23 30.30 1.94
CA MET A 194 -10.33 29.45 2.37
C MET A 194 -11.19 30.09 3.47
N PRO A 195 -12.49 29.72 3.58
CA PRO A 195 -13.32 30.08 4.72
C PRO A 195 -12.72 29.64 6.07
N GLN A 196 -12.93 30.44 7.12
CA GLN A 196 -12.27 30.24 8.43
C GLN A 196 -12.38 28.83 9.04
N PRO A 197 -13.51 28.14 9.09
CA PRO A 197 -13.59 26.80 9.66
C PRO A 197 -12.69 25.81 8.91
N GLU A 198 -12.77 25.79 7.58
CA GLU A 198 -12.00 24.90 6.71
C GLU A 198 -10.50 25.25 6.75
N GLN A 199 -10.16 26.53 6.68
CA GLN A 199 -8.80 27.02 6.79
C GLN A 199 -8.12 26.53 8.08
N LYS A 200 -8.81 26.62 9.23
CA LYS A 200 -8.28 26.21 10.53
C LYS A 200 -7.97 24.72 10.56
N GLN A 201 -8.90 23.87 10.07
CA GLN A 201 -8.72 22.41 10.03
C GLN A 201 -7.54 22.03 9.12
N ARG A 202 -7.51 22.53 7.88
CA ARG A 202 -6.48 22.20 6.91
C ARG A 202 -5.09 22.74 7.33
N ARG A 203 -5.04 23.90 7.96
CA ARG A 203 -3.81 24.44 8.55
C ARG A 203 -3.30 23.55 9.67
N PHE A 204 -4.18 23.09 10.54
CA PHE A 204 -3.83 22.15 11.61
C PHE A 204 -3.24 20.84 11.04
N LEU A 205 -3.93 20.19 10.09
CA LEU A 205 -3.44 18.96 9.45
C LEU A 205 -2.07 19.17 8.80
N ARG A 206 -1.90 20.25 8.05
CA ARG A 206 -0.64 20.57 7.38
C ARG A 206 0.52 20.87 8.34
N GLN A 207 0.25 21.43 9.51
CA GLN A 207 1.28 21.68 10.52
C GLN A 207 1.59 20.42 11.33
N MET A 208 0.56 19.69 11.74
CA MET A 208 0.70 18.51 12.58
C MET A 208 1.43 17.36 11.87
N TYR A 209 1.14 17.15 10.59
CA TYR A 209 1.69 16.07 9.77
C TYR A 209 2.62 16.59 8.66
N SER A 210 3.37 17.64 8.92
CA SER A 210 4.22 18.29 7.92
C SER A 210 5.31 17.39 7.34
N ASP A 211 5.78 16.42 8.09
CA ASP A 211 6.76 15.39 7.74
C ASP A 211 6.22 14.30 6.80
N LEU A 212 4.89 14.19 6.72
CA LEU A 212 4.18 13.24 5.84
C LEU A 212 3.66 13.89 4.55
N LEU A 213 3.88 15.18 4.36
CA LEU A 213 3.58 15.86 3.10
C LEU A 213 4.45 15.28 1.98
N ILE A 214 3.81 14.84 0.91
CA ILE A 214 4.49 14.33 -0.28
C ILE A 214 4.68 15.44 -1.31
N THR A 215 5.89 15.55 -1.82
CA THR A 215 6.24 16.50 -2.89
C THR A 215 6.76 15.76 -4.12
N GLY A 216 6.53 16.36 -5.30
CA GLY A 216 6.82 15.77 -6.60
C GLY A 216 5.54 15.49 -7.40
N PRO A 217 5.68 15.11 -8.68
CA PRO A 217 4.55 14.72 -9.51
C PRO A 217 4.06 13.31 -9.16
N PHE A 218 2.78 13.16 -8.82
CA PHE A 218 2.20 11.84 -8.58
C PHE A 218 0.71 11.72 -8.93
N SER A 219 0.32 10.53 -9.34
CA SER A 219 -1.05 10.01 -9.30
C SER A 219 -1.05 8.72 -8.51
N ILE A 220 -1.92 8.63 -7.51
CA ILE A 220 -2.05 7.50 -6.61
C ILE A 220 -3.46 6.95 -6.71
N LEU A 221 -3.59 5.61 -6.84
CA LEU A 221 -4.85 4.92 -6.62
C LEU A 221 -4.71 4.07 -5.35
N VAL A 222 -5.69 4.19 -4.48
CA VAL A 222 -5.75 3.46 -3.21
C VAL A 222 -7.01 2.61 -3.20
N GLY A 223 -6.83 1.29 -3.25
CA GLY A 223 -7.91 0.34 -2.98
C GLY A 223 -8.00 0.06 -1.48
N PHE A 224 -9.20 -0.01 -0.96
CA PHE A 224 -9.49 -0.32 0.44
C PHE A 224 -10.81 -1.08 0.57
N GLU A 225 -11.12 -1.58 1.75
CA GLU A 225 -12.38 -2.28 1.99
C GLU A 225 -13.57 -1.36 1.68
N GLY A 226 -14.37 -1.75 0.68
CA GLY A 226 -15.57 -1.02 0.28
C GLY A 226 -15.37 0.10 -0.74
N GLY A 227 -14.13 0.36 -1.22
CA GLY A 227 -13.96 1.45 -2.17
C GLY A 227 -12.58 1.63 -2.78
N MET A 228 -12.46 2.74 -3.51
CA MET A 228 -11.21 3.19 -4.10
C MET A 228 -11.12 4.72 -4.03
N MET A 229 -9.92 5.23 -3.75
CA MET A 229 -9.61 6.66 -3.81
C MET A 229 -8.57 6.90 -4.90
N ALA A 230 -8.78 7.96 -5.69
CA ALA A 230 -7.81 8.46 -6.65
C ALA A 230 -7.33 9.85 -6.20
N LEU A 231 -6.02 10.07 -6.20
CA LEU A 231 -5.39 11.29 -5.71
C LEU A 231 -4.26 11.73 -6.62
N ASN A 232 -4.27 13.00 -7.01
CA ASN A 232 -3.17 13.67 -7.70
C ASN A 232 -2.32 14.50 -6.73
N ASP A 233 -1.08 14.76 -7.15
CA ASP A 233 -0.27 15.79 -6.51
C ASP A 233 -0.97 17.16 -6.53
N ARG A 234 -0.62 18.01 -5.58
CA ARG A 234 -1.26 19.33 -5.40
C ARG A 234 -1.13 20.29 -6.58
N LEU A 235 -0.16 20.07 -7.48
CA LEU A 235 0.03 20.82 -8.72
C LEU A 235 -0.67 20.17 -9.93
N LYS A 236 -1.20 18.94 -9.74
CA LYS A 236 -1.83 18.13 -10.80
C LYS A 236 -0.91 17.92 -12.01
N LEU A 237 0.37 17.61 -11.73
CA LEU A 237 1.39 17.40 -12.75
C LEU A 237 1.24 16.07 -13.48
N ARG A 238 0.59 15.08 -12.84
CA ARG A 238 0.25 13.81 -13.48
C ARG A 238 -1.21 13.81 -13.91
N SER A 239 -1.47 13.16 -15.05
CA SER A 239 -2.85 12.94 -15.53
C SER A 239 -3.58 11.96 -14.64
N LEU A 240 -4.85 12.23 -14.40
CA LEU A 240 -5.80 11.31 -13.79
C LEU A 240 -7.11 11.45 -14.53
N VAL A 241 -7.61 10.35 -15.09
CA VAL A 241 -8.84 10.31 -15.87
C VAL A 241 -9.81 9.38 -15.18
N VAL A 242 -11.08 9.77 -15.13
CA VAL A 242 -12.17 8.95 -14.60
C VAL A 242 -13.13 8.65 -15.74
N ALA A 243 -13.57 7.40 -15.85
CA ALA A 243 -14.59 6.97 -16.78
C ALA A 243 -15.61 6.07 -16.08
N GLU A 244 -16.85 6.15 -16.51
CA GLU A 244 -17.95 5.34 -15.99
C GLU A 244 -18.63 4.57 -17.12
N ARG A 245 -18.98 3.33 -16.86
CA ARG A 245 -19.75 2.49 -17.76
C ARG A 245 -20.66 1.55 -16.99
N GLY A 246 -21.95 1.84 -16.97
CA GLY A 246 -22.93 1.08 -16.18
C GLY A 246 -22.66 1.21 -14.68
N ASP A 247 -22.39 0.08 -14.04
CA ASP A 247 -22.06 -0.03 -12.60
C ASP A 247 -20.53 0.02 -12.31
N ARG A 248 -19.72 0.32 -13.32
CA ARG A 248 -18.25 0.29 -13.24
C ARG A 248 -17.66 1.68 -13.35
N VAL A 249 -16.69 1.94 -12.48
CA VAL A 249 -15.87 3.17 -12.50
C VAL A 249 -14.41 2.77 -12.77
N TYR A 250 -13.76 3.53 -13.62
CA TYR A 250 -12.37 3.33 -14.04
C TYR A 250 -11.56 4.60 -13.77
N PHE A 251 -10.36 4.44 -13.22
CA PHE A 251 -9.41 5.52 -12.99
C PHE A 251 -8.14 5.29 -13.80
#